data_30659900779cf089d6a64560f3a677bc
#
_entry.id   30659900779cf089d6a64560f3a677bc
#
_cell.length_a   1.000
_cell.length_b   1.000
_cell.length_c   1.000
_cell.angle_alpha   90.00
_cell.angle_beta   90.00
_cell.angle_gamma   90.00
#
_symmetry.space_group_name_H-M   'P 1'
#
loop_
_entity.id
_entity.type
_entity.pdbx_description
1 polymer ?
#
loop_
_entity_poly.entity_id
_entity_poly.type
_entity_poly.pdbx_seq_one_letter_code
_entity_poly.pdbx_strand_id
1 'polypeptide(L)'
;MQGIRKLTNQSYDVAVIGGGIIGAGIARDAALRGLSVALVEKADFGSGTTSGSTRLIHGGLRYLEMYDFGLVRMDLREREILLRIAPHLVKPLEFLIPFYGASLWFRLKMRVGMALYDLLSYDKSLPNHRMLNAAETLAEEPTLRPEGLQGAAAYFDAQVSMPERLCLENILDAEGHGAVVASYTEVVDARREGDRVVALQIKSTETGETGELKAKVFLNATGAWFDRVSNRTHGPAKPRLRTTKGIHITCEPMNHKASVLFSPIDGRLFFVIPLLGQCWIGTTDTDFDADPSTVRADGDDVEYLLRSVEPFFPDVRKLAIFSSNAGVRALVRQDGSASSVSRMHKIEETQPGLISVLGGKITGYRAIAEEAVDAACAKLGHRTPGRTDKELLPGALHHENLDLDQTVQRAIALEHCWHLADFLLRRQPSAFADDQGRSQAPRVADMMARLLGWNATERQAELNRYRAEADRALLFRQELAPH
;
A
#
# COMPACT_ATOMS: atom_id res chain seq x y z
N MET A 1 19.44 -5.70 17.03
CA MET A 1 18.20 -6.52 16.81
C MET A 1 17.88 -7.31 18.09
N GLN A 2 16.95 -6.81 18.91
CA GLN A 2 16.51 -7.51 20.15
C GLN A 2 15.06 -7.99 20.03
N GLY A 3 14.53 -8.07 18.78
CA GLY A 3 13.08 -8.26 18.52
C GLY A 3 12.52 -9.57 19.09
N ILE A 4 13.13 -10.71 18.82
CA ILE A 4 12.59 -12.02 19.26
C ILE A 4 12.52 -12.12 20.77
N ARG A 5 13.58 -11.75 21.50
CA ARG A 5 13.59 -11.83 22.96
C ARG A 5 12.50 -10.98 23.61
N LYS A 6 12.24 -9.79 23.07
CA LYS A 6 11.14 -8.94 23.58
C LYS A 6 9.77 -9.59 23.38
N LEU A 7 9.58 -10.25 22.23
CA LEU A 7 8.33 -10.92 21.87
C LEU A 7 8.05 -12.19 22.68
N THR A 8 9.10 -12.92 23.08
CA THR A 8 8.97 -14.25 23.72
C THR A 8 8.90 -14.21 25.24
N ASN A 9 9.17 -13.05 25.85
CA ASN A 9 9.23 -12.92 27.32
C ASN A 9 7.85 -12.87 28.01
N GLN A 10 6.78 -12.73 27.25
CA GLN A 10 5.42 -12.60 27.79
C GLN A 10 4.38 -13.20 26.84
N SER A 11 3.14 -13.29 27.30
CA SER A 11 2.00 -13.63 26.48
C SER A 11 1.15 -12.38 26.22
N TYR A 12 0.56 -12.30 25.03
CA TYR A 12 -0.20 -11.14 24.57
C TYR A 12 -1.69 -11.47 24.49
N ASP A 13 -2.53 -10.42 24.50
CA ASP A 13 -3.95 -10.59 24.17
C ASP A 13 -4.09 -10.89 22.68
N VAL A 14 -3.34 -10.15 21.85
CA VAL A 14 -3.38 -10.25 20.39
C VAL A 14 -1.95 -10.33 19.81
N ALA A 15 -1.74 -11.27 18.88
CA ALA A 15 -0.54 -11.30 18.05
C ALA A 15 -0.90 -11.14 16.57
N VAL A 16 -0.29 -10.17 15.91
CA VAL A 16 -0.52 -9.82 14.49
C VAL A 16 0.61 -10.36 13.62
N ILE A 17 0.26 -11.07 12.56
CA ILE A 17 1.18 -11.61 11.56
C ILE A 17 1.10 -10.73 10.31
N GLY A 18 2.18 -10.05 9.98
CA GLY A 18 2.29 -9.16 8.82
C GLY A 18 2.24 -7.67 9.20
N GLY A 19 3.28 -6.94 8.83
CA GLY A 19 3.48 -5.51 9.07
C GLY A 19 3.19 -4.64 7.84
N GLY A 20 2.26 -5.06 6.97
CA GLY A 20 1.66 -4.22 5.96
C GLY A 20 0.62 -3.26 6.55
N ILE A 21 0.03 -2.39 5.72
CA ILE A 21 -0.90 -1.34 6.19
C ILE A 21 -2.08 -1.88 7.01
N ILE A 22 -2.63 -3.05 6.67
CA ILE A 22 -3.73 -3.65 7.43
C ILE A 22 -3.25 -4.16 8.79
N GLY A 23 -2.12 -4.89 8.84
CA GLY A 23 -1.57 -5.38 10.10
C GLY A 23 -1.11 -4.24 11.02
N ALA A 24 -0.53 -3.19 10.48
CA ALA A 24 -0.19 -1.97 11.20
C ALA A 24 -1.43 -1.29 11.79
N GLY A 25 -2.51 -1.18 11.00
CA GLY A 25 -3.80 -0.68 11.48
C GLY A 25 -4.42 -1.53 12.60
N ILE A 26 -4.33 -2.86 12.48
CA ILE A 26 -4.79 -3.81 13.51
C ILE A 26 -4.00 -3.62 14.82
N ALA A 27 -2.66 -3.53 14.72
CA ALA A 27 -1.82 -3.33 15.91
C ALA A 27 -2.16 -2.00 16.60
N ARG A 28 -2.34 -0.92 15.81
CA ARG A 28 -2.75 0.38 16.32
C ARG A 28 -4.11 0.33 17.01
N ASP A 29 -5.12 -0.21 16.35
CA ASP A 29 -6.49 -0.25 16.91
C ASP A 29 -6.55 -1.07 18.19
N ALA A 30 -5.90 -2.24 18.22
CA ALA A 30 -5.84 -3.10 19.39
C ALA A 30 -5.11 -2.44 20.57
N ALA A 31 -3.96 -1.79 20.31
CA ALA A 31 -3.19 -1.08 21.33
C ALA A 31 -3.96 0.13 21.91
N LEU A 32 -4.61 0.91 21.06
CA LEU A 32 -5.47 2.03 21.47
C LEU A 32 -6.67 1.58 22.31
N ARG A 33 -7.14 0.36 22.15
CA ARG A 33 -8.18 -0.23 23.03
C ARG A 33 -7.62 -0.77 24.35
N GLY A 34 -6.30 -0.73 24.58
CA GLY A 34 -5.64 -1.19 25.79
C GLY A 34 -5.34 -2.69 25.82
N LEU A 35 -5.38 -3.38 24.70
CA LEU A 35 -4.93 -4.75 24.59
C LEU A 35 -3.41 -4.83 24.55
N SER A 36 -2.83 -5.88 25.14
CA SER A 36 -1.41 -6.19 24.94
C SER A 36 -1.20 -6.80 23.55
N VAL A 37 -0.37 -6.16 22.72
CA VAL A 37 -0.21 -6.48 21.29
C VAL A 37 1.22 -6.85 20.96
N ALA A 38 1.39 -7.93 20.18
CA ALA A 38 2.61 -8.24 19.46
C ALA A 38 2.37 -8.14 17.94
N LEU A 39 3.34 -7.64 17.18
CA LEU A 39 3.31 -7.68 15.71
C LEU A 39 4.65 -8.17 15.16
N VAL A 40 4.60 -9.09 14.20
CA VAL A 40 5.78 -9.60 13.49
C VAL A 40 5.66 -9.40 11.98
N GLU A 41 6.76 -8.97 11.36
CA GLU A 41 6.88 -8.79 9.91
C GLU A 41 8.20 -9.44 9.42
N LYS A 42 8.10 -10.26 8.35
CA LYS A 42 9.27 -11.00 7.83
C LYS A 42 10.34 -10.14 7.15
N ALA A 43 9.97 -8.93 6.74
CA ALA A 43 10.85 -7.96 6.08
C ALA A 43 10.72 -6.59 6.78
N ASP A 44 10.95 -5.49 6.06
CA ASP A 44 10.65 -4.15 6.56
C ASP A 44 9.14 -3.87 6.51
N PHE A 45 8.67 -3.03 7.42
CA PHE A 45 7.26 -2.62 7.50
C PHE A 45 6.80 -1.93 6.20
N GLY A 46 5.65 -2.34 5.71
CA GLY A 46 5.08 -1.79 4.49
C GLY A 46 5.76 -2.19 3.18
N SER A 47 6.80 -3.02 3.19
CA SER A 47 7.60 -3.38 2.01
C SER A 47 6.88 -4.25 0.97
N GLY A 48 5.74 -4.85 1.31
CA GLY A 48 4.95 -5.70 0.41
C GLY A 48 3.96 -4.92 -0.46
N THR A 49 2.71 -5.39 -0.53
CA THR A 49 1.64 -4.78 -1.33
C THR A 49 1.39 -3.30 -1.00
N THR A 50 1.72 -2.86 0.21
CA THR A 50 1.59 -1.45 0.64
C THR A 50 2.43 -0.54 -0.25
N SER A 51 3.71 -0.84 -0.46
CA SER A 51 4.62 -0.09 -1.37
C SER A 51 4.21 -0.23 -2.83
N GLY A 52 3.64 -1.38 -3.23
CA GLY A 52 3.20 -1.66 -4.61
C GLY A 52 1.82 -1.09 -4.95
N SER A 53 1.25 -0.22 -4.13
CA SER A 53 -0.08 0.34 -4.35
C SER A 53 -0.09 1.49 -5.36
N THR A 54 -1.28 1.84 -5.87
CA THR A 54 -1.47 3.04 -6.73
C THR A 54 -1.33 4.35 -5.95
N ARG A 55 -1.13 4.29 -4.62
CA ARG A 55 -0.97 5.46 -3.73
C ARG A 55 -2.18 6.39 -3.69
N LEU A 56 -3.37 5.86 -3.99
CA LEU A 56 -4.63 6.58 -3.96
C LEU A 56 -5.48 6.16 -2.74
N ILE A 57 -6.12 7.14 -2.17
CA ILE A 57 -7.17 6.99 -1.14
C ILE A 57 -8.46 7.50 -1.81
N HIS A 58 -9.25 6.57 -2.33
CA HIS A 58 -10.33 6.90 -3.25
C HIS A 58 -11.56 6.00 -3.09
N GLY A 59 -12.76 6.55 -3.39
CA GLY A 59 -14.02 5.80 -3.29
C GLY A 59 -14.25 4.76 -4.39
N GLY A 60 -13.41 4.74 -5.45
CA GLY A 60 -13.47 3.73 -6.49
C GLY A 60 -14.70 3.86 -7.40
N LEU A 61 -14.74 4.89 -8.24
CA LEU A 61 -15.82 5.14 -9.23
C LEU A 61 -16.28 3.90 -10.01
N ARG A 62 -15.36 2.96 -10.29
CA ARG A 62 -15.66 1.71 -10.99
C ARG A 62 -16.68 0.85 -10.24
N TYR A 63 -16.73 0.91 -8.90
CA TYR A 63 -17.69 0.12 -8.12
C TYR A 63 -19.11 0.65 -8.23
N LEU A 64 -19.30 1.93 -8.62
CA LEU A 64 -20.62 2.44 -8.98
C LEU A 64 -21.21 1.69 -10.19
N GLU A 65 -20.37 1.35 -11.17
CA GLU A 65 -20.81 0.56 -12.33
C GLU A 65 -21.16 -0.89 -11.96
N MET A 66 -20.59 -1.39 -10.87
CA MET A 66 -20.89 -2.71 -10.30
C MET A 66 -22.05 -2.67 -9.29
N TYR A 67 -22.66 -1.50 -9.08
CA TYR A 67 -23.74 -1.25 -8.10
C TYR A 67 -23.36 -1.56 -6.64
N ASP A 68 -22.06 -1.56 -6.31
CA ASP A 68 -21.56 -1.79 -4.96
C ASP A 68 -21.49 -0.47 -4.16
N PHE A 69 -22.66 0.12 -3.91
CA PHE A 69 -22.79 1.41 -3.23
C PHE A 69 -22.28 1.38 -1.78
N GLY A 70 -22.38 0.21 -1.13
CA GLY A 70 -21.89 0.02 0.23
C GLY A 70 -20.38 0.17 0.31
N LEU A 71 -19.64 -0.47 -0.61
CA LEU A 71 -18.19 -0.35 -0.70
C LEU A 71 -17.75 1.07 -1.04
N VAL A 72 -18.44 1.72 -2.01
CA VAL A 72 -18.14 3.12 -2.36
C VAL A 72 -18.35 4.03 -1.16
N ARG A 73 -19.46 3.90 -0.43
CA ARG A 73 -19.73 4.75 0.75
C ARG A 73 -18.69 4.52 1.86
N MET A 74 -18.31 3.26 2.11
CA MET A 74 -17.27 2.93 3.09
C MET A 74 -15.93 3.59 2.70
N ASP A 75 -15.48 3.42 1.46
CA ASP A 75 -14.22 3.98 0.97
C ASP A 75 -14.21 5.53 1.03
N LEU A 76 -15.33 6.17 0.66
CA LEU A 76 -15.47 7.63 0.72
C LEU A 76 -15.41 8.15 2.16
N ARG A 77 -16.05 7.45 3.11
CA ARG A 77 -15.97 7.78 4.53
C ARG A 77 -14.54 7.61 5.06
N GLU A 78 -13.89 6.50 4.73
CA GLU A 78 -12.50 6.27 5.16
C GLU A 78 -11.54 7.31 4.54
N ARG A 79 -11.77 7.76 3.32
CA ARG A 79 -11.01 8.88 2.73
C ARG A 79 -11.11 10.13 3.58
N GLU A 80 -12.31 10.54 4.00
CA GLU A 80 -12.52 11.72 4.86
C GLU A 80 -11.85 11.54 6.24
N ILE A 81 -11.93 10.35 6.81
CA ILE A 81 -11.23 10.04 8.05
C ILE A 81 -9.72 10.20 7.86
N LEU A 82 -9.14 9.61 6.82
CA LEU A 82 -7.69 9.67 6.55
C LEU A 82 -7.20 11.09 6.24
N LEU A 83 -7.97 11.89 5.52
CA LEU A 83 -7.68 13.32 5.31
C LEU A 83 -7.61 14.09 6.65
N ARG A 84 -8.41 13.69 7.64
CA ARG A 84 -8.45 14.31 8.97
C ARG A 84 -7.37 13.80 9.91
N ILE A 85 -7.16 12.48 9.99
CA ILE A 85 -6.22 11.89 10.97
C ILE A 85 -4.77 11.85 10.47
N ALA A 86 -4.54 11.95 9.17
CA ALA A 86 -3.22 11.94 8.54
C ALA A 86 -3.04 13.07 7.51
N PRO A 87 -3.36 14.35 7.85
CA PRO A 87 -3.36 15.45 6.88
C PRO A 87 -1.98 15.77 6.31
N HIS A 88 -0.91 15.33 6.95
CA HIS A 88 0.48 15.48 6.49
C HIS A 88 0.85 14.46 5.40
N LEU A 89 0.18 13.28 5.34
CA LEU A 89 0.44 12.19 4.39
C LEU A 89 -0.63 12.07 3.32
N VAL A 90 -1.90 12.25 3.69
CA VAL A 90 -3.04 12.11 2.79
C VAL A 90 -3.50 13.49 2.35
N LYS A 91 -3.41 13.75 1.05
CA LYS A 91 -3.71 15.07 0.45
C LYS A 91 -4.84 14.96 -0.56
N PRO A 92 -5.71 15.99 -0.66
CA PRO A 92 -6.64 16.10 -1.77
C PRO A 92 -5.92 16.03 -3.11
N LEU A 93 -6.52 15.31 -4.06
CA LEU A 93 -6.03 15.22 -5.43
C LEU A 93 -7.21 15.38 -6.39
N GLU A 94 -7.09 16.31 -7.33
CA GLU A 94 -8.09 16.51 -8.36
C GLU A 94 -7.85 15.58 -9.54
N PHE A 95 -8.93 14.94 -10.00
CA PHE A 95 -8.93 13.99 -11.10
C PHE A 95 -9.73 14.53 -12.27
N LEU A 96 -9.24 14.26 -13.47
CA LEU A 96 -9.93 14.44 -14.72
C LEU A 96 -10.28 13.09 -15.36
N ILE A 97 -11.49 12.96 -15.86
CA ILE A 97 -11.91 11.85 -16.73
C ILE A 97 -12.17 12.48 -18.11
N PRO A 98 -11.19 12.54 -19.00
CA PRO A 98 -11.35 13.18 -20.30
C PRO A 98 -12.23 12.33 -21.24
N PHE A 99 -13.03 13.00 -22.05
CA PHE A 99 -13.93 12.37 -22.99
C PHE A 99 -13.40 12.48 -24.42
N TYR A 100 -13.03 11.35 -25.01
CA TYR A 100 -12.63 11.22 -26.40
C TYR A 100 -13.60 10.30 -27.13
N GLY A 101 -14.24 10.80 -28.21
CA GLY A 101 -15.21 10.00 -28.97
C GLY A 101 -16.41 9.49 -28.15
N ALA A 102 -16.68 10.12 -27.02
CA ALA A 102 -17.72 9.70 -26.09
C ALA A 102 -19.11 10.03 -26.64
N SER A 103 -20.04 9.04 -26.66
CA SER A 103 -21.43 9.27 -27.02
C SER A 103 -22.11 10.20 -26.02
N LEU A 104 -23.17 10.88 -26.46
CA LEU A 104 -24.02 11.71 -25.57
C LEU A 104 -24.54 10.90 -24.38
N TRP A 105 -24.91 9.63 -24.62
CA TRP A 105 -25.34 8.72 -23.56
C TRP A 105 -24.27 8.45 -22.52
N PHE A 106 -23.03 8.19 -22.96
CA PHE A 106 -21.90 7.99 -22.03
C PHE A 106 -21.65 9.24 -21.17
N ARG A 107 -21.68 10.43 -21.78
CA ARG A 107 -21.53 11.70 -21.06
C ARG A 107 -22.65 11.95 -20.04
N LEU A 108 -23.91 11.59 -20.41
CA LEU A 108 -25.03 11.66 -19.47
C LEU A 108 -24.86 10.65 -18.32
N LYS A 109 -24.52 9.40 -18.65
CA LYS A 109 -24.21 8.36 -17.62
C LYS A 109 -23.13 8.84 -16.66
N MET A 110 -22.06 9.45 -17.19
CA MET A 110 -20.97 9.99 -16.37
C MET A 110 -21.45 11.10 -15.43
N ARG A 111 -22.25 12.04 -15.95
CA ARG A 111 -22.84 13.12 -15.13
C ARG A 111 -23.70 12.57 -13.99
N VAL A 112 -24.54 11.59 -14.26
CA VAL A 112 -25.39 10.94 -13.24
C VAL A 112 -24.52 10.18 -12.24
N GLY A 113 -23.47 9.45 -12.71
CA GLY A 113 -22.53 8.73 -11.86
C GLY A 113 -21.75 9.66 -10.92
N MET A 114 -21.33 10.83 -11.43
CA MET A 114 -20.61 11.83 -10.61
C MET A 114 -21.55 12.48 -9.56
N ALA A 115 -22.80 12.77 -9.93
CA ALA A 115 -23.79 13.27 -8.97
C ALA A 115 -24.08 12.24 -7.85
N LEU A 116 -24.16 10.96 -8.22
CA LEU A 116 -24.32 9.88 -7.26
C LEU A 116 -23.08 9.73 -6.36
N TYR A 117 -21.88 9.90 -6.92
CA TYR A 117 -20.62 9.89 -6.14
C TYR A 117 -20.59 11.00 -5.10
N ASP A 118 -21.03 12.22 -5.48
CA ASP A 118 -21.17 13.33 -4.53
C ASP A 118 -22.23 13.04 -3.46
N LEU A 119 -23.36 12.46 -3.85
CA LEU A 119 -24.41 12.07 -2.91
C LEU A 119 -23.91 11.02 -1.91
N LEU A 120 -23.16 10.03 -2.35
CA LEU A 120 -22.56 9.00 -1.49
C LEU A 120 -21.46 9.55 -0.58
N SER A 121 -20.94 10.74 -0.89
CA SER A 121 -19.95 11.48 -0.07
C SER A 121 -20.51 12.79 0.50
N TYR A 122 -21.77 12.83 0.89
CA TYR A 122 -22.47 14.02 1.38
C TYR A 122 -21.79 14.74 2.56
N ASP A 123 -20.98 14.01 3.32
CA ASP A 123 -20.22 14.46 4.49
C ASP A 123 -18.74 14.80 4.16
N LYS A 124 -18.40 14.90 2.87
CA LYS A 124 -17.03 15.20 2.43
C LYS A 124 -16.63 16.66 2.67
N SER A 125 -15.34 16.85 2.94
CA SER A 125 -14.68 18.16 2.99
C SER A 125 -14.25 18.66 1.60
N LEU A 126 -14.23 17.79 0.60
CA LEU A 126 -13.76 18.05 -0.75
C LEU A 126 -14.84 18.67 -1.63
N PRO A 127 -14.47 19.47 -2.65
CA PRO A 127 -15.42 20.06 -3.59
C PRO A 127 -16.26 19.02 -4.36
N ASN A 128 -17.43 19.42 -4.83
CA ASN A 128 -18.24 18.62 -5.74
C ASN A 128 -17.61 18.54 -7.14
N HIS A 129 -18.05 17.53 -7.90
CA HIS A 129 -17.61 17.37 -9.27
C HIS A 129 -17.99 18.56 -10.17
N ARG A 130 -17.22 18.74 -11.24
CA ARG A 130 -17.47 19.71 -12.30
C ARG A 130 -17.47 18.99 -13.65
N MET A 131 -18.29 19.47 -14.58
CA MET A 131 -18.26 19.02 -15.95
C MET A 131 -17.63 20.13 -16.80
N LEU A 132 -16.50 19.84 -17.41
CA LEU A 132 -15.71 20.76 -18.19
C LEU A 132 -15.96 20.57 -19.69
N ASN A 133 -15.99 21.63 -20.46
CA ASN A 133 -15.89 21.57 -21.93
C ASN A 133 -14.42 21.34 -22.37
N ALA A 134 -14.18 21.16 -23.68
CA ALA A 134 -12.86 20.87 -24.20
C ALA A 134 -11.84 21.99 -23.90
N ALA A 135 -12.23 23.26 -24.04
CA ALA A 135 -11.36 24.40 -23.80
C ALA A 135 -11.00 24.53 -22.31
N GLU A 136 -11.97 24.36 -21.42
CA GLU A 136 -11.75 24.33 -19.97
C GLU A 136 -10.84 23.15 -19.57
N THR A 137 -11.04 21.97 -20.17
CA THR A 137 -10.21 20.79 -19.91
C THR A 137 -8.75 21.04 -20.29
N LEU A 138 -8.50 21.61 -21.48
CA LEU A 138 -7.14 21.94 -21.92
C LEU A 138 -6.52 23.08 -21.14
N ALA A 139 -7.32 24.00 -20.59
CA ALA A 139 -6.80 25.04 -19.70
C ALA A 139 -6.32 24.46 -18.36
N GLU A 140 -6.99 23.41 -17.84
CA GLU A 140 -6.58 22.73 -16.60
C GLU A 140 -5.50 21.67 -16.82
N GLU A 141 -5.49 20.99 -17.98
CA GLU A 141 -4.50 19.96 -18.34
C GLU A 141 -4.05 20.12 -19.82
N PRO A 142 -3.13 21.04 -20.09
CA PRO A 142 -2.71 21.39 -21.45
C PRO A 142 -1.89 20.30 -22.16
N THR A 143 -1.44 19.29 -21.45
CA THR A 143 -0.66 18.16 -22.00
C THR A 143 -1.52 17.07 -22.61
N LEU A 144 -2.85 17.11 -22.39
CA LEU A 144 -3.79 16.23 -23.07
C LEU A 144 -3.84 16.52 -24.57
N ARG A 145 -3.98 15.46 -25.37
CA ARG A 145 -4.20 15.60 -26.81
C ARG A 145 -5.47 16.41 -27.09
N PRO A 146 -5.40 17.52 -27.84
CA PRO A 146 -6.57 18.35 -28.12
C PRO A 146 -7.53 17.71 -29.14
N GLU A 147 -7.00 16.90 -30.11
CA GLU A 147 -7.79 16.32 -31.18
C GLU A 147 -8.76 15.27 -30.65
N GLY A 148 -10.04 15.50 -30.89
CA GLY A 148 -11.13 14.62 -30.46
C GLY A 148 -11.54 14.76 -29.00
N LEU A 149 -10.92 15.66 -28.23
CA LEU A 149 -11.32 15.97 -26.86
C LEU A 149 -12.68 16.71 -26.87
N GLN A 150 -13.63 16.21 -26.07
CA GLN A 150 -14.99 16.75 -25.96
C GLN A 150 -15.25 17.43 -24.62
N GLY A 151 -14.33 17.30 -23.67
CA GLY A 151 -14.43 17.79 -22.30
C GLY A 151 -13.98 16.76 -21.30
N ALA A 152 -14.24 17.01 -20.02
CA ALA A 152 -13.92 16.09 -18.92
C ALA A 152 -14.95 16.18 -17.79
N ALA A 153 -15.00 15.12 -16.96
CA ALA A 153 -15.50 15.23 -15.60
C ALA A 153 -14.32 15.46 -14.66
N ALA A 154 -14.39 16.50 -13.83
CA ALA A 154 -13.42 16.81 -12.80
C ALA A 154 -14.01 16.50 -11.42
N TYR A 155 -13.25 15.84 -10.55
CA TYR A 155 -13.68 15.49 -9.20
C TYR A 155 -12.48 15.34 -8.26
N PHE A 156 -12.74 15.29 -6.97
CA PHE A 156 -11.70 15.13 -5.99
C PHE A 156 -11.76 13.77 -5.29
N ASP A 157 -10.59 13.15 -5.15
CA ASP A 157 -10.29 12.09 -4.21
C ASP A 157 -9.03 12.47 -3.42
N ALA A 158 -8.26 11.51 -2.91
CA ALA A 158 -7.05 11.80 -2.18
C ALA A 158 -5.89 10.90 -2.62
N GLN A 159 -4.67 11.36 -2.34
CA GLN A 159 -3.42 10.66 -2.56
C GLN A 159 -2.67 10.50 -1.25
N VAL A 160 -2.04 9.36 -1.06
CA VAL A 160 -0.99 9.12 -0.07
C VAL A 160 0.34 8.93 -0.80
N SER A 161 1.18 9.97 -0.83
CA SER A 161 2.43 9.92 -1.60
C SER A 161 3.39 8.84 -1.09
N MET A 162 3.38 8.58 0.22
CA MET A 162 4.21 7.57 0.89
C MET A 162 3.34 6.65 1.76
N PRO A 163 2.71 5.61 1.18
CA PRO A 163 1.92 4.64 1.95
C PRO A 163 2.79 3.84 2.94
N GLU A 164 4.09 3.71 2.68
CA GLU A 164 5.08 3.14 3.58
C GLU A 164 5.13 3.95 4.89
N ARG A 165 5.13 5.29 4.77
CA ARG A 165 5.11 6.20 5.93
C ARG A 165 3.78 6.11 6.69
N LEU A 166 2.66 6.05 5.96
CA LEU A 166 1.35 5.84 6.58
C LEU A 166 1.32 4.51 7.37
N CYS A 167 1.90 3.45 6.82
CA CYS A 167 2.03 2.15 7.49
C CYS A 167 2.89 2.28 8.75
N LEU A 168 4.08 2.87 8.63
CA LEU A 168 5.03 3.05 9.72
C LEU A 168 4.43 3.87 10.86
N GLU A 169 3.70 4.94 10.59
CA GLU A 169 3.09 5.76 11.64
C GLU A 169 2.01 5.02 12.43
N ASN A 170 1.27 4.09 11.81
CA ASN A 170 0.40 3.19 12.56
C ASN A 170 1.19 2.25 13.49
N ILE A 171 2.37 1.76 13.05
CA ILE A 171 3.28 0.95 13.89
C ILE A 171 3.79 1.76 15.07
N LEU A 172 4.28 2.97 14.82
CA LEU A 172 4.84 3.84 15.86
C LEU A 172 3.78 4.25 16.90
N ASP A 173 2.56 4.52 16.45
CA ASP A 173 1.45 4.83 17.36
C ASP A 173 1.06 3.61 18.21
N ALA A 174 1.05 2.40 17.60
CA ALA A 174 0.84 1.17 18.34
C ALA A 174 1.92 0.96 19.43
N GLU A 175 3.19 1.19 19.12
CA GLU A 175 4.30 1.11 20.09
C GLU A 175 4.17 2.17 21.20
N GLY A 176 3.79 3.40 20.83
CA GLY A 176 3.49 4.47 21.80
C GLY A 176 2.40 4.09 22.79
N HIS A 177 1.52 3.14 22.43
CA HIS A 177 0.48 2.57 23.27
C HIS A 177 0.80 1.16 23.80
N GLY A 178 2.08 0.77 23.81
CA GLY A 178 2.58 -0.43 24.45
C GLY A 178 2.62 -1.70 23.60
N ALA A 179 2.38 -1.62 22.30
CA ALA A 179 2.60 -2.76 21.41
C ALA A 179 4.09 -3.10 21.31
N VAL A 180 4.40 -4.38 21.15
CA VAL A 180 5.77 -4.87 20.87
C VAL A 180 5.81 -5.34 19.42
N VAL A 181 6.65 -4.69 18.61
CA VAL A 181 6.74 -4.99 17.19
C VAL A 181 8.16 -5.47 16.81
N ALA A 182 8.24 -6.32 15.79
CA ALA A 182 9.50 -6.74 15.22
C ALA A 182 9.38 -6.89 13.69
N SER A 183 10.20 -6.13 12.97
CA SER A 183 10.53 -6.37 11.57
C SER A 183 11.56 -7.50 11.45
N TYR A 184 11.78 -8.03 10.26
CA TYR A 184 12.72 -9.10 9.97
C TYR A 184 12.50 -10.34 10.83
N THR A 185 11.23 -10.62 11.16
CA THR A 185 10.78 -11.75 11.98
C THR A 185 9.65 -12.49 11.30
N GLU A 186 9.96 -13.70 10.80
CA GLU A 186 9.03 -14.54 10.04
C GLU A 186 8.31 -15.54 10.94
N VAL A 187 7.01 -15.75 10.72
CA VAL A 187 6.27 -16.89 11.27
C VAL A 187 6.55 -18.12 10.42
N VAL A 188 7.14 -19.14 11.05
CA VAL A 188 7.56 -20.37 10.36
C VAL A 188 6.64 -21.56 10.64
N ASP A 189 5.95 -21.57 11.78
CA ASP A 189 5.00 -22.60 12.17
C ASP A 189 4.03 -22.10 13.26
N ALA A 190 3.03 -22.91 13.60
CA ALA A 190 2.11 -22.67 14.71
C ALA A 190 2.01 -23.88 15.64
N ARG A 191 2.15 -23.64 16.95
CA ARG A 191 1.88 -24.66 17.97
C ARG A 191 0.38 -24.66 18.32
N ARG A 192 -0.17 -25.86 18.43
CA ARG A 192 -1.59 -26.06 18.74
C ARG A 192 -1.77 -26.88 20.02
N GLU A 193 -2.90 -26.66 20.66
CA GLU A 193 -3.46 -27.53 21.71
C GLU A 193 -4.85 -27.96 21.21
N GLY A 194 -4.98 -29.26 20.86
CA GLY A 194 -6.08 -29.73 20.02
C GLY A 194 -6.07 -28.99 18.66
N ASP A 195 -7.19 -28.41 18.27
CA ASP A 195 -7.33 -27.65 17.02
C ASP A 195 -6.99 -26.16 17.19
N ARG A 196 -6.78 -25.69 18.44
CA ARG A 196 -6.57 -24.27 18.74
C ARG A 196 -5.11 -23.88 18.59
N VAL A 197 -4.85 -22.81 17.87
CA VAL A 197 -3.54 -22.13 17.81
C VAL A 197 -3.31 -21.43 19.16
N VAL A 198 -2.18 -21.75 19.83
CA VAL A 198 -1.82 -21.18 21.14
C VAL A 198 -0.48 -20.46 21.13
N ALA A 199 0.36 -20.71 20.12
CA ALA A 199 1.60 -19.98 19.91
C ALA A 199 2.04 -20.03 18.44
N LEU A 200 2.89 -19.08 18.04
CA LEU A 200 3.56 -19.06 16.74
C LEU A 200 5.05 -19.30 16.94
N GLN A 201 5.62 -20.17 16.10
CA GLN A 201 7.07 -20.28 15.98
C GLN A 201 7.58 -19.16 15.07
N ILE A 202 8.43 -18.31 15.62
CA ILE A 202 9.00 -17.15 14.93
C ILE A 202 10.50 -17.32 14.74
N LYS A 203 11.03 -16.76 13.65
CA LYS A 203 12.44 -16.81 13.29
C LYS A 203 12.90 -15.46 12.76
N SER A 204 14.02 -14.96 13.27
CA SER A 204 14.70 -13.80 12.67
C SER A 204 15.24 -14.17 11.29
N THR A 205 14.91 -13.38 10.27
CA THR A 205 15.42 -13.55 8.91
C THR A 205 16.87 -13.10 8.78
N GLU A 206 17.38 -12.31 9.75
CA GLU A 206 18.75 -11.78 9.75
C GLU A 206 19.71 -12.65 10.58
N THR A 207 19.30 -13.07 11.77
CA THR A 207 20.18 -13.81 12.69
C THR A 207 19.91 -15.31 12.73
N GLY A 208 18.75 -15.75 12.23
CA GLY A 208 18.30 -17.13 12.36
C GLY A 208 17.79 -17.50 13.77
N GLU A 209 17.84 -16.58 14.75
CA GLU A 209 17.31 -16.81 16.09
C GLU A 209 15.84 -17.20 16.02
N THR A 210 15.42 -18.18 16.81
CA THR A 210 14.05 -18.67 16.86
C THR A 210 13.44 -18.42 18.23
N GLY A 211 12.10 -18.38 18.27
CA GLY A 211 11.38 -18.21 19.53
C GLY A 211 9.91 -18.57 19.40
N GLU A 212 9.20 -18.59 20.52
CA GLU A 212 7.77 -18.88 20.59
C GLU A 212 7.02 -17.61 21.03
N LEU A 213 6.14 -17.11 20.15
CA LEU A 213 5.25 -15.98 20.42
C LEU A 213 3.89 -16.51 20.88
N LYS A 214 3.51 -16.21 22.12
CA LYS A 214 2.26 -16.63 22.75
C LYS A 214 1.23 -15.51 22.75
N ALA A 215 -0.02 -15.85 22.37
CA ALA A 215 -1.15 -14.92 22.47
C ALA A 215 -2.46 -15.65 22.68
N LYS A 216 -3.48 -14.95 23.15
CA LYS A 216 -4.83 -15.48 23.29
C LYS A 216 -5.56 -15.59 21.94
N VAL A 217 -5.33 -14.61 21.05
CA VAL A 217 -5.88 -14.53 19.69
C VAL A 217 -4.78 -14.12 18.72
N PHE A 218 -4.74 -14.76 17.56
CA PHE A 218 -3.82 -14.43 16.47
C PHE A 218 -4.59 -13.80 15.31
N LEU A 219 -4.02 -12.77 14.69
CA LEU A 219 -4.59 -12.08 13.55
C LEU A 219 -3.63 -12.20 12.35
N ASN A 220 -4.05 -12.95 11.32
CA ASN A 220 -3.28 -13.10 10.09
C ASN A 220 -3.65 -11.98 9.10
N ALA A 221 -2.73 -11.02 8.91
CA ALA A 221 -2.82 -9.89 7.99
C ALA A 221 -1.71 -9.92 6.94
N THR A 222 -1.30 -11.11 6.48
CA THR A 222 -0.14 -11.31 5.60
C THR A 222 -0.42 -11.01 4.11
N GLY A 223 -1.61 -10.47 3.78
CA GLY A 223 -1.95 -10.00 2.44
C GLY A 223 -1.71 -11.07 1.37
N ALA A 224 -0.90 -10.78 0.36
CA ALA A 224 -0.62 -11.69 -0.75
C ALA A 224 0.12 -12.99 -0.35
N TRP A 225 0.69 -13.06 0.84
CA TRP A 225 1.35 -14.27 1.37
C TRP A 225 0.41 -15.14 2.21
N PHE A 226 -0.89 -14.80 2.31
CA PHE A 226 -1.85 -15.49 3.17
C PHE A 226 -1.84 -17.00 2.97
N ASP A 227 -1.99 -17.50 1.75
CA ASP A 227 -2.05 -18.95 1.49
C ASP A 227 -0.74 -19.65 1.86
N ARG A 228 0.41 -19.00 1.67
CA ARG A 228 1.73 -19.54 2.07
C ARG A 228 1.88 -19.65 3.57
N VAL A 229 1.49 -18.61 4.31
CA VAL A 229 1.54 -18.61 5.78
C VAL A 229 0.53 -19.61 6.34
N SER A 230 -0.68 -19.66 5.78
CA SER A 230 -1.71 -20.62 6.15
C SER A 230 -1.24 -22.07 5.95
N ASN A 231 -0.58 -22.37 4.82
CA ASN A 231 -0.04 -23.69 4.54
C ASN A 231 1.09 -24.10 5.50
N ARG A 232 1.89 -23.17 5.99
CA ARG A 232 2.92 -23.42 7.02
C ARG A 232 2.30 -23.65 8.40
N THR A 233 1.29 -22.87 8.75
CA THR A 233 0.68 -22.91 10.07
C THR A 233 -0.45 -23.92 10.20
N HIS A 234 -1.01 -24.44 9.11
CA HIS A 234 -2.13 -25.37 9.11
C HIS A 234 -1.90 -26.66 8.31
N GLY A 235 -0.98 -26.62 7.38
CA GLY A 235 -0.77 -27.63 6.36
C GLY A 235 -1.44 -27.26 5.03
N PRO A 236 -1.14 -28.03 3.96
CA PRO A 236 -1.59 -27.72 2.60
C PRO A 236 -3.12 -27.67 2.51
N ALA A 237 -3.64 -26.58 1.97
CA ALA A 237 -5.06 -26.34 1.75
C ALA A 237 -5.30 -25.75 0.35
N LYS A 238 -6.57 -25.76 -0.10
CA LYS A 238 -6.93 -25.07 -1.34
C LYS A 238 -6.66 -23.57 -1.21
N PRO A 239 -6.05 -22.94 -2.21
CA PRO A 239 -5.81 -21.50 -2.21
C PRO A 239 -7.10 -20.70 -2.03
N ARG A 240 -7.09 -19.74 -1.14
CA ARG A 240 -8.21 -18.86 -0.81
C ARG A 240 -8.14 -17.52 -1.49
N LEU A 241 -6.94 -17.17 -1.95
CA LEU A 241 -6.69 -15.95 -2.69
C LEU A 241 -6.47 -16.23 -4.18
N ARG A 242 -6.86 -15.27 -5.00
CA ARG A 242 -6.35 -15.06 -6.33
C ARG A 242 -5.39 -13.89 -6.26
N THR A 243 -4.16 -14.10 -6.66
CA THR A 243 -3.12 -13.07 -6.66
C THR A 243 -2.95 -12.50 -8.05
N THR A 244 -2.91 -11.16 -8.16
CA THR A 244 -2.68 -10.46 -9.43
C THR A 244 -1.54 -9.45 -9.30
N LYS A 245 -0.70 -9.38 -10.32
CA LYS A 245 0.36 -8.39 -10.47
C LYS A 245 -0.24 -7.09 -11.00
N GLY A 246 0.11 -5.96 -10.36
CA GLY A 246 -0.12 -4.63 -10.90
C GLY A 246 1.17 -3.85 -10.87
N ILE A 247 1.52 -3.23 -12.01
CA ILE A 247 2.73 -2.42 -12.10
C ILE A 247 2.41 -0.95 -12.33
N HIS A 248 3.34 -0.12 -11.94
CA HIS A 248 3.37 1.31 -12.27
C HIS A 248 4.74 1.66 -12.82
N ILE A 249 4.81 2.70 -13.64
CA ILE A 249 6.07 3.32 -14.06
C ILE A 249 6.13 4.76 -13.56
N THR A 250 7.36 5.23 -13.25
CA THR A 250 7.64 6.64 -13.02
C THR A 250 8.38 7.21 -14.22
N CYS A 251 8.00 8.41 -14.63
CA CYS A 251 8.67 9.14 -15.68
C CYS A 251 8.76 10.63 -15.37
N GLU A 252 9.39 11.39 -16.23
CA GLU A 252 9.40 12.85 -16.18
C GLU A 252 7.99 13.41 -16.00
N PRO A 253 7.84 14.55 -15.29
CA PRO A 253 6.54 15.16 -15.07
C PRO A 253 5.89 15.53 -16.41
N MET A 254 4.66 15.05 -16.63
CA MET A 254 3.92 15.34 -17.85
C MET A 254 2.50 15.83 -17.63
N ASN A 255 1.97 15.68 -16.40
CA ASN A 255 0.58 16.05 -16.10
C ASN A 255 0.50 16.92 -14.84
N HIS A 256 -0.48 17.82 -14.80
CA HIS A 256 -0.78 18.70 -13.67
C HIS A 256 -1.85 18.14 -12.75
N LYS A 257 -2.85 17.47 -13.32
CA LYS A 257 -3.97 16.83 -12.64
C LYS A 257 -3.87 15.33 -12.79
N ALA A 258 -4.41 14.59 -11.84
CA ALA A 258 -4.54 13.15 -12.02
C ALA A 258 -5.56 12.85 -13.12
N SER A 259 -5.27 11.91 -13.99
CA SER A 259 -6.17 11.48 -15.07
C SER A 259 -6.62 10.03 -14.86
N VAL A 260 -7.92 9.79 -15.02
CA VAL A 260 -8.51 8.46 -15.09
C VAL A 260 -8.79 8.16 -16.57
N LEU A 261 -8.14 7.14 -17.08
CA LEU A 261 -8.16 6.82 -18.49
C LEU A 261 -8.60 5.37 -18.70
N PHE A 262 -9.10 5.08 -19.89
CA PHE A 262 -9.46 3.72 -20.31
C PHE A 262 -8.52 3.30 -21.43
N SER A 263 -7.81 2.19 -21.22
CA SER A 263 -6.89 1.65 -22.21
C SER A 263 -7.64 1.35 -23.52
N PRO A 264 -7.17 1.84 -24.68
CA PRO A 264 -7.75 1.53 -25.97
C PRO A 264 -7.50 0.07 -26.39
N ILE A 265 -6.62 -0.64 -25.68
CA ILE A 265 -6.26 -2.04 -25.98
C ILE A 265 -7.36 -2.99 -25.48
N ASP A 266 -7.86 -2.79 -24.28
CA ASP A 266 -8.75 -3.73 -23.60
C ASP A 266 -9.84 -3.07 -22.72
N GLY A 267 -9.92 -1.74 -22.74
CA GLY A 267 -10.90 -0.96 -21.97
C GLY A 267 -10.64 -0.89 -20.47
N ARG A 268 -9.52 -1.40 -19.96
CA ARG A 268 -9.18 -1.32 -18.54
C ARG A 268 -8.89 0.11 -18.11
N LEU A 269 -9.35 0.44 -16.91
CA LEU A 269 -9.08 1.71 -16.26
C LEU A 269 -7.64 1.73 -15.74
N PHE A 270 -6.91 2.81 -16.02
CA PHE A 270 -5.61 3.12 -15.45
C PHE A 270 -5.51 4.61 -15.10
N PHE A 271 -4.44 4.97 -14.42
CA PHE A 271 -4.23 6.33 -13.91
C PHE A 271 -2.93 6.91 -14.45
N VAL A 272 -2.94 8.24 -14.63
CA VAL A 272 -1.76 9.08 -14.83
C VAL A 272 -1.79 10.13 -13.73
N ILE A 273 -0.85 10.08 -12.78
CA ILE A 273 -0.92 10.79 -11.52
C ILE A 273 0.34 11.61 -11.29
N PRO A 274 0.24 12.92 -10.93
CA PRO A 274 1.39 13.66 -10.45
C PRO A 274 1.82 13.11 -9.08
N LEU A 275 3.09 12.77 -8.93
CA LEU A 275 3.63 12.19 -7.69
C LEU A 275 5.03 12.70 -7.42
N LEU A 276 5.22 13.50 -6.35
CA LEU A 276 6.54 13.94 -5.86
C LEU A 276 7.45 14.53 -6.97
N GLY A 277 6.88 15.35 -7.85
CA GLY A 277 7.61 15.98 -8.95
C GLY A 277 7.84 15.10 -10.18
N GLN A 278 7.25 13.92 -10.21
CA GLN A 278 7.27 12.98 -11.34
C GLN A 278 5.85 12.65 -11.78
N CYS A 279 5.73 11.84 -12.83
CA CYS A 279 4.49 11.24 -13.25
C CYS A 279 4.47 9.74 -12.88
N TRP A 280 3.36 9.27 -12.32
CA TRP A 280 3.09 7.88 -11.92
C TRP A 280 1.99 7.32 -12.80
N ILE A 281 2.31 6.32 -13.62
CA ILE A 281 1.40 5.74 -14.61
C ILE A 281 1.12 4.28 -14.25
N GLY A 282 -0.12 3.89 -14.18
CA GLY A 282 -0.56 2.53 -13.87
C GLY A 282 -2.04 2.45 -13.56
N THR A 283 -2.57 1.26 -13.47
CA THR A 283 -1.88 0.01 -13.18
C THR A 283 -2.27 -1.07 -14.17
N THR A 284 -1.39 -2.06 -14.36
CA THR A 284 -1.76 -3.33 -15.02
C THR A 284 -2.54 -4.25 -14.07
N ASP A 285 -3.09 -5.35 -14.57
CA ASP A 285 -3.78 -6.37 -13.77
C ASP A 285 -3.66 -7.74 -14.46
N THR A 286 -2.64 -8.50 -14.09
CA THR A 286 -2.32 -9.82 -14.65
C THR A 286 -2.23 -10.86 -13.55
N ASP A 287 -2.70 -12.10 -13.77
CA ASP A 287 -2.59 -13.18 -12.78
C ASP A 287 -1.13 -13.42 -12.40
N PHE A 288 -0.87 -13.73 -11.13
CA PHE A 288 0.48 -13.91 -10.60
C PHE A 288 0.50 -15.02 -9.54
N ASP A 289 0.87 -16.23 -9.94
CA ASP A 289 0.88 -17.42 -9.08
C ASP A 289 2.23 -17.70 -8.40
N ALA A 290 3.29 -16.94 -8.77
CA ALA A 290 4.62 -17.09 -8.20
C ALA A 290 4.69 -16.53 -6.74
N ASP A 291 5.87 -16.60 -6.14
CA ASP A 291 6.07 -15.98 -4.82
C ASP A 291 5.89 -14.46 -4.91
N PRO A 292 4.99 -13.85 -4.10
CA PRO A 292 4.80 -12.41 -4.15
C PRO A 292 6.09 -11.59 -3.92
N SER A 293 7.10 -12.16 -3.25
CA SER A 293 8.39 -11.50 -3.07
C SER A 293 9.24 -11.41 -4.34
N THR A 294 8.88 -12.16 -5.39
CA THR A 294 9.59 -12.13 -6.68
C THR A 294 8.95 -11.19 -7.71
N VAL A 295 7.84 -10.53 -7.36
CA VAL A 295 7.12 -9.66 -8.29
C VAL A 295 8.01 -8.53 -8.82
N ARG A 296 7.96 -8.30 -10.12
CA ARG A 296 8.63 -7.21 -10.83
C ARG A 296 7.84 -6.85 -12.09
N ALA A 297 8.09 -5.66 -12.62
CA ALA A 297 7.63 -5.31 -13.94
C ALA A 297 8.55 -6.00 -14.99
N ASP A 298 7.96 -6.40 -16.08
CA ASP A 298 8.64 -6.84 -17.30
C ASP A 298 8.46 -5.83 -18.45
N GLY A 299 9.12 -6.07 -19.59
CA GLY A 299 9.03 -5.18 -20.74
C GLY A 299 7.61 -5.06 -21.31
N ASP A 300 6.86 -6.15 -21.32
CA ASP A 300 5.48 -6.19 -21.83
C ASP A 300 4.53 -5.36 -20.96
N ASP A 301 4.69 -5.39 -19.64
CA ASP A 301 3.93 -4.55 -18.72
C ASP A 301 4.14 -3.04 -19.02
N VAL A 302 5.40 -2.65 -19.20
CA VAL A 302 5.76 -1.25 -19.46
C VAL A 302 5.25 -0.81 -20.84
N GLU A 303 5.45 -1.62 -21.86
CA GLU A 303 4.95 -1.34 -23.21
C GLU A 303 3.42 -1.25 -23.25
N TYR A 304 2.72 -2.12 -22.51
CA TYR A 304 1.26 -2.02 -22.36
C TYR A 304 0.82 -0.66 -21.81
N LEU A 305 1.50 -0.17 -20.75
CA LEU A 305 1.17 1.14 -20.18
C LEU A 305 1.47 2.27 -21.15
N LEU A 306 2.62 2.25 -21.82
CA LEU A 306 2.99 3.28 -22.80
C LEU A 306 1.98 3.35 -23.93
N ARG A 307 1.62 2.20 -24.53
CA ARG A 307 0.59 2.12 -25.57
C ARG A 307 -0.78 2.55 -25.12
N SER A 308 -1.09 2.37 -23.83
CA SER A 308 -2.37 2.80 -23.25
C SER A 308 -2.43 4.32 -23.03
N VAL A 309 -1.30 4.95 -22.70
CA VAL A 309 -1.21 6.39 -22.40
C VAL A 309 -1.06 7.24 -23.67
N GLU A 310 -0.29 6.79 -24.64
CA GLU A 310 0.10 7.53 -25.84
C GLU A 310 -1.07 8.20 -26.59
N PRO A 311 -2.26 7.57 -26.73
CA PRO A 311 -3.41 8.21 -27.36
C PRO A 311 -3.96 9.45 -26.64
N PHE A 312 -3.63 9.64 -25.38
CA PHE A 312 -4.08 10.75 -24.53
C PHE A 312 -2.96 11.77 -24.28
N PHE A 313 -1.72 11.30 -24.15
CA PHE A 313 -0.51 12.07 -23.92
C PHE A 313 0.54 11.69 -24.98
N PRO A 314 0.51 12.32 -26.18
CA PRO A 314 1.29 11.88 -27.33
C PRO A 314 2.81 11.89 -27.11
N ASP A 315 3.29 12.73 -26.19
CA ASP A 315 4.72 12.88 -25.93
C ASP A 315 5.28 11.87 -24.92
N VAL A 316 4.45 10.95 -24.37
CA VAL A 316 4.87 10.03 -23.32
C VAL A 316 6.11 9.20 -23.69
N ARG A 317 6.26 8.80 -24.97
CA ARG A 317 7.42 8.03 -25.44
C ARG A 317 8.72 8.81 -25.51
N LYS A 318 8.65 10.15 -25.45
CA LYS A 318 9.83 11.03 -25.44
C LYS A 318 10.38 11.21 -24.02
N LEU A 319 9.60 10.86 -23.00
CA LEU A 319 9.95 11.05 -21.60
C LEU A 319 10.87 9.94 -21.10
N ALA A 320 11.82 10.30 -20.26
CA ALA A 320 12.64 9.33 -19.55
C ALA A 320 11.80 8.57 -18.52
N ILE A 321 11.81 7.23 -18.61
CA ILE A 321 11.22 6.35 -17.60
C ILE A 321 12.27 6.09 -16.53
N PHE A 322 12.03 6.56 -15.31
CA PHE A 322 12.99 6.47 -14.22
C PHE A 322 13.00 5.07 -13.57
N SER A 323 11.81 4.54 -13.27
CA SER A 323 11.70 3.25 -12.59
C SER A 323 10.33 2.60 -12.82
N SER A 324 10.20 1.36 -12.41
CA SER A 324 8.92 0.67 -12.27
C SER A 324 8.69 0.27 -10.81
N ASN A 325 7.43 0.09 -10.46
CA ASN A 325 7.02 -0.46 -9.19
C ASN A 325 6.01 -1.58 -9.43
N ALA A 326 6.15 -2.69 -8.74
CA ALA A 326 5.26 -3.83 -8.88
C ALA A 326 4.71 -4.27 -7.53
N GLY A 327 3.42 -4.59 -7.50
CA GLY A 327 2.77 -5.12 -6.31
C GLY A 327 1.84 -6.28 -6.63
N VAL A 328 1.67 -7.17 -5.66
CA VAL A 328 0.73 -8.29 -5.78
C VAL A 328 -0.52 -7.98 -4.98
N ARG A 329 -1.67 -7.98 -5.65
CA ARG A 329 -2.98 -7.83 -5.02
C ARG A 329 -3.46 -9.18 -4.50
N ALA A 330 -4.02 -9.17 -3.31
CA ALA A 330 -4.68 -10.31 -2.69
C ALA A 330 -6.19 -10.17 -2.90
N LEU A 331 -6.78 -10.89 -3.82
CA LEU A 331 -8.22 -10.91 -4.06
C LEU A 331 -8.81 -12.16 -3.44
N VAL A 332 -9.93 -12.03 -2.73
CA VAL A 332 -10.67 -13.21 -2.23
C VAL A 332 -11.12 -14.03 -3.43
N ARG A 333 -10.79 -15.33 -3.44
CA ARG A 333 -11.07 -16.20 -4.59
C ARG A 333 -12.57 -16.33 -4.80
N GLN A 334 -13.00 -15.99 -5.99
CA GLN A 334 -14.36 -16.11 -6.50
C GLN A 334 -14.28 -16.54 -7.95
N ASP A 335 -15.33 -17.19 -8.47
CA ASP A 335 -15.40 -17.53 -9.88
C ASP A 335 -15.58 -16.25 -10.73
N GLY A 336 -14.82 -16.11 -11.82
CA GLY A 336 -14.88 -14.98 -12.73
C GLY A 336 -13.50 -14.41 -13.11
N SER A 337 -13.48 -13.36 -13.95
CA SER A 337 -12.26 -12.67 -14.35
C SER A 337 -11.69 -11.83 -13.20
N ALA A 338 -10.35 -11.60 -13.16
CA ALA A 338 -9.70 -10.77 -12.14
C ALA A 338 -10.33 -9.38 -12.02
N SER A 339 -10.80 -8.83 -13.13
CA SER A 339 -11.43 -7.52 -13.18
C SER A 339 -12.88 -7.49 -12.68
N SER A 340 -13.57 -8.62 -12.60
CA SER A 340 -14.97 -8.74 -12.14
C SER A 340 -15.10 -9.16 -10.67
N VAL A 341 -14.00 -9.60 -10.04
CA VAL A 341 -14.01 -10.02 -8.63
C VAL A 341 -14.17 -8.81 -7.72
N SER A 342 -15.13 -8.89 -6.79
CA SER A 342 -15.30 -7.87 -5.75
C SER A 342 -14.01 -7.73 -4.94
N ARG A 343 -13.62 -6.50 -4.65
CA ARG A 343 -12.46 -6.18 -3.79
C ARG A 343 -12.84 -6.04 -2.33
N MET A 344 -13.98 -6.59 -1.94
CA MET A 344 -14.36 -6.70 -0.53
C MET A 344 -13.37 -7.60 0.20
N HIS A 345 -13.05 -7.21 1.42
CA HIS A 345 -12.30 -8.04 2.34
C HIS A 345 -13.23 -9.07 3.00
N LYS A 346 -12.62 -10.09 3.57
CA LYS A 346 -13.31 -11.06 4.42
C LYS A 346 -12.51 -11.28 5.68
N ILE A 347 -13.19 -11.19 6.82
CA ILE A 347 -12.62 -11.51 8.12
C ILE A 347 -13.29 -12.77 8.62
N GLU A 348 -12.52 -13.78 8.97
CA GLU A 348 -13.03 -15.04 9.45
C GLU A 348 -12.02 -15.76 10.35
N GLU A 349 -12.51 -16.55 11.26
CA GLU A 349 -11.69 -17.48 12.02
C GLU A 349 -11.36 -18.68 11.14
N THR A 350 -10.14 -18.70 10.63
CA THR A 350 -9.67 -19.80 9.74
C THR A 350 -9.26 -21.04 10.50
N GLN A 351 -8.87 -20.86 11.76
CA GLN A 351 -8.59 -21.91 12.73
C GLN A 351 -9.00 -21.41 14.12
N PRO A 352 -9.41 -22.28 15.05
CA PRO A 352 -9.67 -21.84 16.43
C PRO A 352 -8.48 -21.05 16.99
N GLY A 353 -8.73 -19.81 17.40
CA GLY A 353 -7.70 -18.89 17.90
C GLY A 353 -6.97 -18.07 16.83
N LEU A 354 -7.17 -18.34 15.52
CA LEU A 354 -6.56 -17.58 14.42
C LEU A 354 -7.63 -16.95 13.52
N ILE A 355 -7.78 -15.66 13.61
CA ILE A 355 -8.62 -14.83 12.74
C ILE A 355 -7.78 -14.37 11.56
N SER A 356 -8.32 -14.42 10.35
CA SER A 356 -7.62 -14.04 9.13
C SER A 356 -8.34 -12.94 8.38
N VAL A 357 -7.56 -11.99 7.86
CA VAL A 357 -8.03 -10.93 6.97
C VAL A 357 -7.61 -11.29 5.54
N LEU A 358 -8.60 -11.56 4.69
CA LEU A 358 -8.40 -11.87 3.28
C LEU A 358 -8.80 -10.66 2.42
N GLY A 359 -7.97 -10.29 1.47
CA GLY A 359 -8.23 -9.12 0.61
C GLY A 359 -8.01 -7.80 1.32
N GLY A 360 -8.74 -6.78 0.87
CA GLY A 360 -8.67 -5.42 1.41
C GLY A 360 -7.94 -4.43 0.51
N LYS A 361 -8.09 -3.16 0.83
CA LYS A 361 -7.53 -2.01 0.10
C LYS A 361 -6.91 -1.02 1.07
N ILE A 362 -5.94 -0.25 0.57
CA ILE A 362 -5.32 0.81 1.37
C ILE A 362 -6.34 1.87 1.82
N THR A 363 -7.33 2.22 1.02
CA THR A 363 -8.37 3.19 1.40
C THR A 363 -9.12 2.75 2.64
N GLY A 364 -9.56 1.50 2.69
CA GLY A 364 -10.37 0.95 3.78
C GLY A 364 -9.57 0.30 4.92
N TYR A 365 -8.23 0.40 4.92
CA TYR A 365 -7.38 -0.36 5.85
C TYR A 365 -7.77 -0.16 7.33
N ARG A 366 -8.14 1.06 7.70
CA ARG A 366 -8.50 1.41 9.08
C ARG A 366 -9.79 0.70 9.51
N ALA A 367 -10.85 0.78 8.68
CA ALA A 367 -12.12 0.12 8.97
C ALA A 367 -11.96 -1.42 9.00
N ILE A 368 -11.16 -1.97 8.08
CA ILE A 368 -10.83 -3.41 8.06
C ILE A 368 -10.10 -3.82 9.35
N ALA A 369 -9.17 -3.00 9.80
CA ALA A 369 -8.44 -3.22 11.04
C ALA A 369 -9.37 -3.19 12.26
N GLU A 370 -10.25 -2.19 12.34
CA GLU A 370 -11.26 -2.06 13.39
C GLU A 370 -12.17 -3.30 13.44
N GLU A 371 -12.69 -3.77 12.30
CA GLU A 371 -13.50 -4.98 12.20
C GLU A 371 -12.75 -6.24 12.66
N ALA A 372 -11.47 -6.37 12.28
CA ALA A 372 -10.65 -7.51 12.70
C ALA A 372 -10.39 -7.50 14.23
N VAL A 373 -10.18 -6.33 14.80
CA VAL A 373 -10.00 -6.17 16.26
C VAL A 373 -11.32 -6.36 16.98
N ASP A 374 -12.47 -5.94 16.44
CA ASP A 374 -13.79 -6.25 17.00
C ASP A 374 -14.01 -7.75 17.12
N ALA A 375 -13.65 -8.52 16.08
CA ALA A 375 -13.72 -9.97 16.11
C ALA A 375 -12.80 -10.60 17.19
N ALA A 376 -11.59 -10.04 17.38
CA ALA A 376 -10.69 -10.47 18.45
C ALA A 376 -11.23 -10.09 19.83
N CYS A 377 -11.74 -8.88 20.01
CA CYS A 377 -12.36 -8.40 21.24
C CYS A 377 -13.55 -9.25 21.67
N ALA A 378 -14.39 -9.67 20.72
CA ALA A 378 -15.51 -10.58 20.99
C ALA A 378 -15.05 -11.90 21.61
N LYS A 379 -13.91 -12.45 21.14
CA LYS A 379 -13.31 -13.67 21.70
C LYS A 379 -12.67 -13.48 23.07
N LEU A 380 -12.12 -12.28 23.30
CA LEU A 380 -11.46 -11.93 24.56
C LEU A 380 -12.44 -11.45 25.63
N GLY A 381 -13.70 -11.21 25.29
CA GLY A 381 -14.66 -10.56 26.18
C GLY A 381 -14.34 -9.10 26.46
N HIS A 382 -13.53 -8.47 25.61
CA HIS A 382 -13.11 -7.07 25.72
C HIS A 382 -14.16 -6.16 25.08
N ARG A 383 -14.51 -5.01 25.72
CA ARG A 383 -15.63 -4.17 25.27
C ARG A 383 -15.23 -2.73 24.90
N THR A 384 -13.95 -2.39 24.93
CA THR A 384 -13.50 -1.04 24.55
C THR A 384 -13.70 -0.80 23.05
N PRO A 385 -14.45 0.23 22.64
CA PRO A 385 -14.67 0.52 21.22
C PRO A 385 -13.38 1.07 20.56
N GLY A 386 -13.30 0.92 19.24
CA GLY A 386 -12.27 1.55 18.42
C GLY A 386 -12.37 3.08 18.50
N ARG A 387 -11.22 3.75 18.31
CA ARG A 387 -11.13 5.21 18.25
C ARG A 387 -10.14 5.70 17.19
N THR A 388 -9.66 4.81 16.34
CA THR A 388 -8.70 5.13 15.27
C THR A 388 -9.24 6.09 14.23
N ASP A 389 -10.54 6.25 14.16
CA ASP A 389 -11.21 7.25 13.31
C ASP A 389 -11.07 8.70 13.85
N LYS A 390 -10.69 8.89 15.10
CA LYS A 390 -10.59 10.19 15.78
C LYS A 390 -9.17 10.59 16.13
N GLU A 391 -8.34 9.61 16.48
CA GLU A 391 -6.97 9.83 16.92
C GLU A 391 -6.06 10.16 15.73
N LEU A 392 -5.36 11.29 15.84
CA LEU A 392 -4.38 11.71 14.82
C LEU A 392 -3.20 10.73 14.77
N LEU A 393 -2.63 10.54 13.60
CA LEU A 393 -1.34 9.85 13.48
C LEU A 393 -0.21 10.74 14.02
N PRO A 394 0.88 10.15 14.57
CA PRO A 394 1.93 10.89 15.26
C PRO A 394 2.54 12.03 14.44
N GLY A 395 2.79 11.84 13.15
CA GLY A 395 3.34 12.87 12.27
C GLY A 395 2.41 14.05 12.00
N ALA A 396 1.11 13.94 12.30
CA ALA A 396 0.18 15.06 12.20
C ALA A 396 0.36 16.07 13.34
N LEU A 397 0.95 15.64 14.45
CA LEU A 397 1.16 16.46 15.66
C LEU A 397 2.52 17.16 15.67
N HIS A 398 3.49 16.63 14.93
CA HIS A 398 4.88 17.08 15.00
C HIS A 398 5.47 17.27 13.61
N HIS A 399 5.64 18.52 13.20
CA HIS A 399 6.41 18.90 12.00
C HIS A 399 7.84 19.22 12.44
N GLU A 400 8.71 18.24 12.41
CA GLU A 400 10.14 18.43 12.64
C GLU A 400 10.84 18.68 11.31
N ASN A 401 11.55 19.79 11.22
CA ASN A 401 12.39 20.09 10.06
C ASN A 401 13.78 19.50 10.31
N LEU A 402 13.90 18.17 10.10
CA LEU A 402 15.12 17.43 10.34
C LEU A 402 16.06 17.52 9.13
N ASP A 403 17.34 17.71 9.39
CA ASP A 403 18.37 17.50 8.38
C ASP A 403 18.59 16.01 8.10
N LEU A 404 19.43 15.68 7.12
CA LEU A 404 19.65 14.28 6.74
C LEU A 404 20.23 13.45 7.89
N ASP A 405 21.18 14.01 8.67
CA ASP A 405 21.83 13.29 9.79
C ASP A 405 20.81 12.99 10.89
N GLN A 406 19.99 13.95 11.25
CA GLN A 406 18.89 13.80 12.22
C GLN A 406 17.83 12.79 11.73
N THR A 407 17.52 12.83 10.43
CA THR A 407 16.55 11.91 9.84
C THR A 407 17.04 10.45 9.88
N VAL A 408 18.33 10.22 9.57
CA VAL A 408 18.95 8.88 9.68
C VAL A 408 18.96 8.40 11.13
N GLN A 409 19.35 9.28 12.09
CA GLN A 409 19.34 8.95 13.51
C GLN A 409 17.95 8.57 13.99
N ARG A 410 16.92 9.35 13.64
CA ARG A 410 15.53 9.07 13.98
C ARG A 410 15.05 7.75 13.36
N ALA A 411 15.35 7.51 12.09
CA ALA A 411 14.95 6.30 11.40
C ALA A 411 15.51 5.04 12.10
N ILE A 412 16.77 5.07 12.53
CA ILE A 412 17.40 3.97 13.26
C ILE A 412 16.82 3.83 14.68
N ALA A 413 16.69 4.95 15.40
CA ALA A 413 16.33 4.93 16.80
C ALA A 413 14.85 4.59 17.05
N LEU A 414 13.97 5.04 16.17
CA LEU A 414 12.51 5.00 16.38
C LEU A 414 11.73 4.27 15.29
N GLU A 415 12.27 4.16 14.06
CA GLU A 415 11.50 3.73 12.90
C GLU A 415 11.91 2.34 12.37
N HIS A 416 12.58 1.54 13.18
CA HIS A 416 13.03 0.17 12.84
C HIS A 416 13.81 0.09 11.52
N CYS A 417 14.62 1.10 11.24
CA CYS A 417 15.43 1.18 10.03
C CYS A 417 16.77 0.46 10.27
N TRP A 418 16.87 -0.78 9.81
CA TRP A 418 18.04 -1.65 10.03
C TRP A 418 18.94 -1.74 8.81
N HIS A 419 18.40 -1.52 7.61
CA HIS A 419 19.10 -1.65 6.35
C HIS A 419 19.06 -0.34 5.56
N LEU A 420 20.08 -0.14 4.71
CA LEU A 420 20.16 1.03 3.84
C LEU A 420 18.93 1.16 2.92
N ALA A 421 18.39 0.04 2.45
CA ALA A 421 17.18 -0.01 1.63
C ALA A 421 15.93 0.45 2.40
N ASP A 422 15.84 0.18 3.70
CA ASP A 422 14.72 0.67 4.53
C ASP A 422 14.67 2.19 4.50
N PHE A 423 15.83 2.82 4.68
CA PHE A 423 15.93 4.27 4.67
C PHE A 423 15.61 4.87 3.32
N LEU A 424 16.36 4.49 2.29
CA LEU A 424 16.31 5.13 0.98
C LEU A 424 15.02 4.83 0.21
N LEU A 425 14.44 3.65 0.38
CA LEU A 425 13.27 3.23 -0.39
C LEU A 425 11.94 3.41 0.36
N ARG A 426 11.95 3.52 1.72
CA ARG A 426 10.70 3.49 2.51
C ARG A 426 10.58 4.55 3.59
N ARG A 427 11.68 5.17 4.05
CA ARG A 427 11.62 6.27 5.05
C ARG A 427 11.72 7.65 4.42
N GLN A 428 12.27 7.71 3.21
CA GLN A 428 12.52 8.95 2.46
C GLN A 428 11.88 8.91 1.07
N PRO A 429 11.51 10.05 0.48
CA PRO A 429 11.04 10.10 -0.90
C PRO A 429 12.13 9.81 -1.95
N SER A 430 13.34 9.46 -1.55
CA SER A 430 14.49 9.18 -2.43
C SER A 430 14.21 8.07 -3.45
N ALA A 431 13.33 7.11 -3.12
CA ALA A 431 12.88 6.08 -4.05
C ALA A 431 12.24 6.66 -5.33
N PHE A 432 11.74 7.90 -5.25
CA PHE A 432 11.09 8.63 -6.36
C PHE A 432 12.01 9.62 -7.06
N ALA A 433 13.26 9.76 -6.61
CA ALA A 433 14.26 10.48 -7.40
C ALA A 433 14.55 9.69 -8.69
N ASP A 434 15.04 10.37 -9.73
CA ASP A 434 15.43 9.77 -11.01
C ASP A 434 16.47 8.67 -10.86
N ASP A 435 17.38 8.82 -9.87
CA ASP A 435 18.41 7.86 -9.51
C ASP A 435 18.00 6.91 -8.35
N GLN A 436 16.76 6.98 -7.86
CA GLN A 436 16.25 6.21 -6.72
C GLN A 436 17.06 6.37 -5.43
N GLY A 437 17.77 7.49 -5.25
CA GLY A 437 18.62 7.78 -4.10
C GLY A 437 20.03 7.18 -4.19
N ARG A 438 20.47 6.69 -5.37
CA ARG A 438 21.80 6.10 -5.57
C ARG A 438 22.93 7.07 -5.28
N SER A 439 22.79 8.33 -5.62
CA SER A 439 23.75 9.40 -5.32
C SER A 439 23.93 9.62 -3.81
N GLN A 440 22.87 9.44 -3.03
CA GLN A 440 22.91 9.61 -1.56
C GLN A 440 23.36 8.34 -0.83
N ALA A 441 23.24 7.16 -1.46
CA ALA A 441 23.47 5.88 -0.82
C ALA A 441 24.85 5.74 -0.13
N PRO A 442 26.00 6.17 -0.70
CA PRO A 442 27.29 6.08 -0.02
C PRO A 442 27.32 6.89 1.28
N ARG A 443 26.82 8.14 1.24
CA ARG A 443 26.77 9.04 2.39
C ARG A 443 25.87 8.48 3.50
N VAL A 444 24.68 8.04 3.16
CA VAL A 444 23.74 7.44 4.13
C VAL A 444 24.32 6.15 4.72
N ALA A 445 24.98 5.31 3.90
CA ALA A 445 25.65 4.12 4.38
C ALA A 445 26.77 4.42 5.40
N ASP A 446 27.55 5.51 5.18
CA ASP A 446 28.56 5.96 6.14
C ASP A 446 27.94 6.40 7.48
N MET A 447 26.79 7.06 7.42
CA MET A 447 26.08 7.52 8.61
C MET A 447 25.49 6.31 9.38
N MET A 448 24.82 5.41 8.69
CA MET A 448 24.28 4.18 9.30
C MET A 448 25.38 3.29 9.87
N ALA A 449 26.51 3.15 9.17
CA ALA A 449 27.66 2.39 9.65
C ALA A 449 28.18 2.90 11.01
N ARG A 450 28.30 4.22 11.17
CA ARG A 450 28.70 4.82 12.46
C ARG A 450 27.69 4.55 13.58
N LEU A 451 26.39 4.61 13.26
CA LEU A 451 25.31 4.47 14.26
C LEU A 451 25.05 3.00 14.63
N LEU A 452 25.16 2.09 13.66
CA LEU A 452 24.88 0.67 13.82
C LEU A 452 26.13 -0.18 14.09
N GLY A 453 27.33 0.43 14.02
CA GLY A 453 28.59 -0.26 14.26
C GLY A 453 29.04 -1.16 13.12
N TRP A 454 28.63 -0.88 11.87
CA TRP A 454 29.04 -1.67 10.71
C TRP A 454 30.54 -1.50 10.42
N ASN A 455 31.20 -2.60 10.18
CA ASN A 455 32.55 -2.59 9.60
C ASN A 455 32.49 -2.32 8.08
N ALA A 456 33.65 -2.20 7.44
CA ALA A 456 33.75 -1.90 6.01
C ALA A 456 33.07 -2.98 5.13
N THR A 457 33.13 -4.24 5.54
CA THR A 457 32.52 -5.36 4.82
C THR A 457 31.00 -5.31 4.92
N GLU A 458 30.47 -5.07 6.12
CA GLU A 458 29.03 -4.93 6.36
C GLU A 458 28.45 -3.72 5.62
N ARG A 459 29.13 -2.57 5.68
CA ARG A 459 28.75 -1.39 4.92
C ARG A 459 28.69 -1.66 3.41
N GLN A 460 29.68 -2.38 2.87
CA GLN A 460 29.66 -2.73 1.42
C GLN A 460 28.55 -3.73 1.10
N ALA A 461 28.26 -4.67 1.99
CA ALA A 461 27.15 -5.60 1.85
C ALA A 461 25.80 -4.86 1.80
N GLU A 462 25.60 -3.84 2.65
CA GLU A 462 24.40 -3.01 2.67
C GLU A 462 24.24 -2.17 1.38
N LEU A 463 25.32 -1.63 0.85
CA LEU A 463 25.30 -0.95 -0.45
C LEU A 463 24.91 -1.91 -1.59
N ASN A 464 25.39 -3.14 -1.55
CA ASN A 464 25.07 -4.15 -2.55
C ASN A 464 23.61 -4.61 -2.40
N ARG A 465 23.12 -4.80 -1.17
CA ARG A 465 21.72 -5.14 -0.85
C ARG A 465 20.77 -4.07 -1.39
N TYR A 466 21.05 -2.81 -1.08
CA TYR A 466 20.26 -1.69 -1.59
C TYR A 466 20.24 -1.62 -3.11
N ARG A 467 21.43 -1.76 -3.76
CA ARG A 467 21.50 -1.75 -5.23
C ARG A 467 20.67 -2.86 -5.84
N ALA A 468 20.77 -4.08 -5.31
CA ALA A 468 20.00 -5.23 -5.80
C ALA A 468 18.47 -4.98 -5.70
N GLU A 469 17.99 -4.34 -4.62
CA GLU A 469 16.59 -3.99 -4.47
C GLU A 469 16.18 -2.85 -5.44
N ALA A 470 16.98 -1.80 -5.56
CA ALA A 470 16.74 -0.70 -6.48
C ALA A 470 16.83 -1.11 -7.95
N ASP A 471 17.76 -2.04 -8.30
CA ASP A 471 17.91 -2.55 -9.67
C ASP A 471 16.68 -3.35 -10.15
N ARG A 472 15.94 -3.98 -9.24
CA ARG A 472 14.68 -4.68 -9.58
C ARG A 472 13.69 -3.77 -10.28
N ALA A 473 13.65 -2.51 -9.90
CA ALA A 473 12.79 -1.49 -10.51
C ALA A 473 13.21 -1.10 -11.95
N LEU A 474 14.38 -1.55 -12.40
CA LEU A 474 14.95 -1.24 -13.72
C LEU A 474 15.07 -2.45 -14.64
N LEU A 475 14.79 -3.68 -14.15
CA LEU A 475 14.99 -4.91 -14.92
C LEU A 475 14.19 -4.93 -16.23
N PHE A 476 13.03 -4.28 -16.28
CA PHE A 476 12.24 -4.15 -17.51
C PHE A 476 13.01 -3.54 -18.68
N ARG A 477 14.04 -2.69 -18.42
CA ARG A 477 14.84 -2.05 -19.47
C ARG A 477 15.63 -3.02 -20.32
N GLN A 478 15.95 -4.19 -19.78
CA GLN A 478 16.67 -5.25 -20.50
C GLN A 478 15.77 -6.00 -21.47
N GLU A 479 14.46 -5.89 -21.28
CA GLU A 479 13.42 -6.60 -22.03
C GLU A 479 12.67 -5.68 -23.01
N LEU A 480 12.82 -4.36 -22.87
CA LEU A 480 12.29 -3.43 -23.88
C LEU A 480 13.11 -3.53 -25.15
N ALA A 481 12.44 -3.69 -26.30
CA ALA A 481 13.10 -3.60 -27.59
C ALA A 481 13.79 -2.22 -27.76
N PRO A 482 15.00 -2.17 -28.33
CA PRO A 482 15.60 -0.88 -28.67
C PRO A 482 14.70 -0.16 -29.69
N HIS A 483 14.31 1.07 -29.37
CA HIS A 483 13.53 1.95 -30.26
C HIS A 483 14.42 2.64 -31.28
#